data_7473a8f7be02785f4928574497cdb3ad
#
_entry.id   7473a8f7be02785f4928574497cdb3ad
#
_cell.length_a   1.000
_cell.length_b   1.000
_cell.length_c   1.000
_cell.angle_alpha   90.00
_cell.angle_beta   90.00
_cell.angle_gamma   90.00
#
_symmetry.space_group_name_H-M   'P 1'
#
loop_
_entity.id
_entity.type
_entity.pdbx_description
1 polymer ?
#
loop_
_entity_poly.entity_id
_entity_poly.type
_entity_poly.pdbx_seq_one_letter_code
_entity_poly.pdbx_strand_id
1 'polypeptide(L)'
;MDMSYFPVFPKSLKGRKLKIAIVFIHATIKFEAWLAGYNKQVQKKYWNLLKESNWNKYRIPAATKGVDSIIEYTLADTPDFNDLDELTKQIEKGTLDFISDIEIFLSKH
;
A
#
# COMPACT_ATOMS: atom_id res chain seq x y z
N MET A 1 -9.23 15.20 9.75
CA MET A 1 -8.41 14.51 8.76
C MET A 1 -9.29 13.66 7.87
N ASP A 2 -8.99 13.66 6.59
CA ASP A 2 -9.86 13.01 5.59
C ASP A 2 -9.56 11.54 5.38
N MET A 3 -8.68 10.96 6.19
CA MET A 3 -8.24 9.57 6.03
C MET A 3 -8.03 8.90 7.38
N SER A 4 -8.32 7.60 7.42
CA SER A 4 -8.02 6.75 8.57
C SER A 4 -6.96 5.73 8.16
N TYR A 5 -5.96 5.50 9.01
CA TYR A 5 -4.83 4.62 8.74
C TYR A 5 -4.83 3.43 9.70
N PHE A 6 -4.63 2.24 9.13
CA PHE A 6 -4.49 1.01 9.90
C PHE A 6 -3.18 0.34 9.52
N PRO A 7 -2.10 0.49 10.30
CA PRO A 7 -0.80 -0.06 9.93
C PRO A 7 -0.76 -1.59 10.06
N VAL A 8 -0.07 -2.22 9.12
CA VAL A 8 0.20 -3.66 9.13
C VAL A 8 1.70 -3.84 8.94
N PHE A 9 2.31 -4.74 9.72
CA PHE A 9 3.75 -4.95 9.72
C PHE A 9 4.10 -6.40 9.34
N PRO A 10 4.05 -6.76 8.04
CA PRO A 10 4.45 -8.10 7.62
C PRO A 10 5.92 -8.37 7.96
N LYS A 11 6.23 -9.56 8.43
CA LYS A 11 7.59 -9.92 8.81
C LYS A 11 8.59 -9.75 7.67
N SER A 12 8.20 -10.11 6.45
CA SER A 12 9.05 -9.99 5.27
C SER A 12 9.43 -8.55 4.94
N LEU A 13 8.57 -7.60 5.29
CA LEU A 13 8.81 -6.18 5.02
C LEU A 13 9.45 -5.47 6.21
N LYS A 14 9.24 -5.98 7.41
CA LYS A 14 9.74 -5.37 8.63
C LYS A 14 11.26 -5.29 8.66
N GLY A 15 11.94 -6.33 8.20
CA GLY A 15 13.40 -6.35 8.09
C GLY A 15 13.96 -5.35 7.09
N ARG A 16 13.14 -4.90 6.15
CA ARG A 16 13.50 -3.88 5.16
C ARG A 16 13.07 -2.48 5.59
N LYS A 17 12.51 -2.34 6.79
CA LYS A 17 11.95 -1.09 7.34
C LYS A 17 10.81 -0.56 6.48
N LEU A 18 10.00 -1.48 5.98
CA LEU A 18 8.79 -1.19 5.21
C LEU A 18 7.56 -1.62 5.99
N LYS A 19 6.46 -0.97 5.73
CA LYS A 19 5.16 -1.28 6.34
C LYS A 19 4.06 -1.10 5.32
N ILE A 20 2.91 -1.72 5.60
CA ILE A 20 1.70 -1.54 4.80
C ILE A 20 0.72 -0.70 5.64
N ALA A 21 0.08 0.25 5.03
CA ALA A 21 -1.02 0.97 5.64
C ALA A 21 -2.30 0.68 4.86
N ILE A 22 -3.35 0.26 5.56
CA ILE A 22 -4.68 0.19 4.98
C ILE A 22 -5.32 1.55 5.26
N VAL A 23 -5.72 2.23 4.20
CA VAL A 23 -6.17 3.61 4.27
C VAL A 23 -7.63 3.69 3.83
N PHE A 24 -8.47 4.27 4.69
CA PHE A 24 -9.83 4.63 4.31
C PHE A 24 -9.86 6.12 3.99
N ILE A 25 -10.14 6.45 2.73
CA ILE A 25 -10.20 7.83 2.25
C ILE A 25 -11.65 8.28 2.35
N HIS A 26 -11.95 9.16 3.29
CA HIS A 26 -13.32 9.57 3.61
C HIS A 26 -13.96 10.36 2.45
N ALA A 27 -13.19 11.20 1.79
CA ALA A 27 -13.70 12.08 0.73
C ALA A 27 -14.23 11.30 -0.47
N THR A 28 -13.59 10.20 -0.82
CA THR A 28 -13.97 9.36 -1.98
C THR A 28 -14.59 8.04 -1.57
N ILE A 29 -14.64 7.75 -0.27
CA ILE A 29 -15.15 6.50 0.30
C ILE A 29 -14.50 5.31 -0.37
N LYS A 30 -13.16 5.25 -0.28
CA LYS A 30 -12.36 4.18 -0.86
C LYS A 30 -11.43 3.58 0.19
N PHE A 31 -11.16 2.27 0.05
CA PHE A 31 -10.12 1.60 0.81
C PHE A 31 -8.92 1.37 -0.10
N GLU A 32 -7.74 1.74 0.40
CA GLU A 32 -6.49 1.54 -0.33
C GLU A 32 -5.46 0.84 0.56
N ALA A 33 -4.51 0.15 -0.06
CA ALA A 33 -3.33 -0.37 0.60
C ALA A 33 -2.13 0.44 0.10
N TRP A 34 -1.33 0.94 1.03
CA TRP A 34 -0.14 1.73 0.71
C TRP A 34 1.09 1.03 1.25
N LEU A 35 2.13 0.93 0.41
CA LEU A 35 3.46 0.56 0.88
C LEU A 35 4.17 1.83 1.31
N ALA A 36 4.74 1.84 2.51
CA ALA A 36 5.43 3.01 3.05
C ALA A 36 6.73 2.60 3.73
N GLY A 37 7.72 3.49 3.72
CA GLY A 37 8.95 3.30 4.48
C GLY A 37 8.79 3.81 5.91
N TYR A 38 9.64 3.31 6.82
CA TYR A 38 9.66 3.77 8.20
C TYR A 38 10.15 5.22 8.31
N ASN A 39 10.95 5.65 7.33
CA ASN A 39 11.45 7.03 7.27
C ASN A 39 11.63 7.44 5.81
N LYS A 40 11.99 8.71 5.61
CA LYS A 40 12.11 9.29 4.26
C LYS A 40 13.22 8.66 3.43
N GLN A 41 14.31 8.24 4.06
CA GLN A 41 15.43 7.60 3.35
C GLN A 41 15.01 6.27 2.76
N VAL A 42 14.32 5.44 3.54
CA VAL A 42 13.81 4.15 3.10
C VAL A 42 12.77 4.35 2.00
N GLN A 43 11.88 5.30 2.17
CA GLN A 43 10.84 5.59 1.19
C GLN A 43 11.44 5.99 -0.16
N LYS A 44 12.40 6.89 -0.15
CA LYS A 44 13.10 7.34 -1.37
C LYS A 44 13.85 6.20 -2.04
N LYS A 45 14.54 5.36 -1.26
CA LYS A 45 15.28 4.21 -1.77
C LYS A 45 14.39 3.28 -2.58
N TYR A 46 13.26 2.86 -2.01
CA TYR A 46 12.36 1.92 -2.68
C TYR A 46 11.55 2.58 -3.79
N TRP A 47 11.21 3.84 -3.64
CA TRP A 47 10.55 4.59 -4.71
C TRP A 47 11.44 4.62 -5.96
N ASN A 48 12.74 4.95 -5.79
CA ASN A 48 13.70 4.96 -6.90
C ASN A 48 13.89 3.58 -7.51
N LEU A 49 13.98 2.54 -6.66
CA LEU A 49 14.13 1.15 -7.12
C LEU A 49 12.98 0.74 -8.03
N LEU A 50 11.76 1.04 -7.63
CA LEU A 50 10.57 0.71 -8.41
C LEU A 50 10.51 1.49 -9.72
N LYS A 51 10.87 2.77 -9.69
CA LYS A 51 10.91 3.61 -10.89
C LYS A 51 11.96 3.11 -11.89
N GLU A 52 13.14 2.78 -11.42
CA GLU A 52 14.24 2.28 -12.26
C GLU A 52 13.92 0.91 -12.85
N SER A 53 13.16 0.09 -12.12
CA SER A 53 12.79 -1.25 -12.56
C SER A 53 11.61 -1.25 -13.55
N ASN A 54 10.99 -0.11 -13.80
CA ASN A 54 9.79 0.02 -14.64
C ASN A 54 8.65 -0.89 -14.16
N TRP A 55 8.59 -1.15 -12.84
CA TRP A 55 7.55 -1.97 -12.26
C TRP A 55 6.23 -1.19 -12.27
N ASN A 56 5.25 -1.68 -12.98
CA ASN A 56 4.01 -0.94 -13.23
C ASN A 56 2.75 -1.73 -12.85
N LYS A 57 2.91 -2.74 -12.02
CA LYS A 57 1.78 -3.56 -11.58
C LYS A 57 0.78 -2.75 -10.75
N TYR A 58 1.27 -1.80 -9.98
CA TYR A 58 0.47 -0.90 -9.16
C TYR A 58 0.88 0.54 -9.40
N ARG A 59 0.04 1.47 -8.94
CA ARG A 59 0.34 2.88 -9.11
C ARG A 59 1.47 3.31 -8.18
N ILE A 60 2.48 3.96 -8.75
CA ILE A 60 3.57 4.57 -8.01
C ILE A 60 3.32 6.08 -8.04
N PRO A 61 2.93 6.71 -6.91
CA PRO A 61 2.67 8.15 -6.91
C PRO A 61 3.97 8.93 -7.16
N ALA A 62 3.83 10.14 -7.71
CA ALA A 62 4.97 11.02 -7.90
C ALA A 62 5.57 11.37 -6.54
N ALA A 63 6.91 11.52 -6.48
CA ALA A 63 7.60 11.90 -5.26
C ALA A 63 7.37 13.38 -5.00
N THR A 64 6.22 13.71 -4.41
CA THR A 64 5.87 15.07 -4.03
C THR A 64 5.92 15.23 -2.52
N LYS A 65 6.12 16.47 -2.09
CA LYS A 65 6.16 16.79 -0.66
C LYS A 65 4.84 16.40 0.01
N GLY A 66 4.93 15.66 1.11
CA GLY A 66 3.76 15.25 1.88
C GLY A 66 3.15 13.93 1.46
N VAL A 67 3.70 13.26 0.46
CA VAL A 67 3.25 11.91 0.05
C VAL A 67 4.04 10.87 0.84
N ASP A 68 3.34 10.06 1.62
CA ASP A 68 3.94 9.06 2.49
C ASP A 68 3.90 7.64 1.93
N SER A 69 3.42 7.46 0.71
CA SER A 69 3.30 6.15 0.07
C SER A 69 4.33 5.96 -1.02
N ILE A 70 4.86 4.73 -1.12
CA ILE A 70 5.73 4.32 -2.22
C ILE A 70 4.88 3.75 -3.34
N ILE A 71 3.91 2.89 -3.00
CA ILE A 71 2.98 2.25 -3.92
C ILE A 71 1.57 2.38 -3.34
N GLU A 72 0.58 2.62 -4.18
CA GLU A 72 -0.82 2.68 -3.79
C GLU A 72 -1.63 1.68 -4.61
N TYR A 73 -2.52 0.96 -3.93
CA TYR A 73 -3.43 0.00 -4.56
C TYR A 73 -4.83 0.16 -4.00
N THR A 74 -5.83 0.30 -4.86
CA THR A 74 -7.23 0.42 -4.44
C THR A 74 -7.79 -0.96 -4.10
N LEU A 75 -8.17 -1.16 -2.83
CA LEU A 75 -8.76 -2.40 -2.34
C LEU A 75 -10.26 -2.45 -2.63
N ALA A 76 -10.94 -1.33 -2.43
CA ALA A 76 -12.37 -1.20 -2.69
C ALA A 76 -12.68 0.24 -3.07
N ASP A 77 -13.16 0.47 -4.28
CA ASP A 77 -13.51 1.80 -4.77
C ASP A 77 -15.00 2.14 -4.60
N THR A 78 -15.84 1.10 -4.44
CA THR A 78 -17.26 1.28 -4.13
C THR A 78 -17.64 0.29 -3.03
N PRO A 79 -17.13 0.49 -1.79
CA PRO A 79 -17.37 -0.47 -0.72
C PRO A 79 -18.86 -0.58 -0.37
N ASP A 80 -19.32 -1.82 -0.21
CA ASP A 80 -20.71 -2.11 0.18
C ASP A 80 -20.77 -2.29 1.69
N PHE A 81 -21.16 -1.23 2.39
CA PHE A 81 -21.28 -1.25 3.84
C PHE A 81 -22.52 -2.03 4.34
N ASN A 82 -23.40 -2.47 3.43
CA ASN A 82 -24.52 -3.33 3.78
C ASN A 82 -24.11 -4.79 3.87
N ASP A 83 -22.96 -5.15 3.31
CA ASP A 83 -22.40 -6.50 3.39
C ASP A 83 -20.97 -6.42 3.94
N LEU A 84 -20.88 -6.24 5.25
CA LEU A 84 -19.58 -6.06 5.93
C LEU A 84 -18.68 -7.29 5.84
N ASP A 85 -19.27 -8.49 5.84
CA ASP A 85 -18.47 -9.72 5.72
C ASP A 85 -17.77 -9.80 4.37
N GLU A 86 -18.48 -9.51 3.30
CA GLU A 86 -17.91 -9.53 1.97
C GLU A 86 -16.88 -8.41 1.79
N LEU A 87 -17.17 -7.22 2.31
CA LEU A 87 -16.23 -6.10 2.27
C LEU A 87 -14.94 -6.44 3.01
N THR A 88 -15.03 -7.04 4.20
CA THR A 88 -13.87 -7.45 4.97
C THR A 88 -13.02 -8.46 4.18
N LYS A 89 -13.66 -9.47 3.57
CA LYS A 89 -12.95 -10.44 2.73
C LYS A 89 -12.25 -9.79 1.55
N GLN A 90 -12.90 -8.84 0.92
CA GLN A 90 -12.34 -8.11 -0.22
C GLN A 90 -11.08 -7.34 0.20
N ILE A 91 -11.13 -6.65 1.34
CA ILE A 91 -10.00 -5.90 1.88
C ILE A 91 -8.85 -6.84 2.26
N GLU A 92 -9.16 -7.93 2.97
CA GLU A 92 -8.16 -8.92 3.39
C GLU A 92 -7.46 -9.55 2.19
N LYS A 93 -8.23 -10.03 1.23
CA LYS A 93 -7.68 -10.67 0.03
C LYS A 93 -6.81 -9.70 -0.76
N GLY A 94 -7.31 -8.49 -0.99
CA GLY A 94 -6.56 -7.48 -1.73
C GLY A 94 -5.26 -7.11 -1.03
N THR A 95 -5.27 -7.00 0.30
CA THR A 95 -4.09 -6.70 1.09
C THR A 95 -3.06 -7.83 1.00
N LEU A 96 -3.50 -9.08 1.12
CA LEU A 96 -2.60 -10.24 1.02
C LEU A 96 -1.99 -10.35 -0.38
N ASP A 97 -2.78 -10.13 -1.43
CA ASP A 97 -2.30 -10.14 -2.80
C ASP A 97 -1.26 -9.03 -3.03
N PHE A 98 -1.52 -7.85 -2.49
CA PHE A 98 -0.61 -6.70 -2.57
C PHE A 98 0.72 -7.01 -1.89
N ILE A 99 0.69 -7.55 -0.68
CA ILE A 99 1.88 -7.94 0.08
C ILE A 99 2.67 -9.00 -0.69
N SER A 100 1.98 -10.02 -1.21
CA SER A 100 2.60 -11.10 -1.98
C SER A 100 3.32 -10.57 -3.21
N ASP A 101 2.71 -9.68 -3.95
CA ASP A 101 3.32 -9.09 -5.15
C ASP A 101 4.56 -8.27 -4.82
N ILE A 102 4.50 -7.52 -3.71
CA ILE A 102 5.66 -6.76 -3.23
C ILE A 102 6.78 -7.70 -2.82
N GLU A 103 6.47 -8.78 -2.10
CA GLU A 103 7.47 -9.77 -1.69
C GLU A 103 8.15 -10.40 -2.90
N ILE A 104 7.39 -10.74 -3.93
CA ILE A 104 7.93 -11.31 -5.18
C ILE A 104 8.88 -10.30 -5.84
N PHE A 105 8.48 -9.05 -5.94
CA PHE A 105 9.34 -8.00 -6.51
C PHE A 105 10.64 -7.88 -5.71
N LEU A 106 10.54 -7.77 -4.39
CA LEU A 106 11.70 -7.57 -3.53
C LEU A 106 12.63 -8.76 -3.50
N SER A 107 12.13 -9.98 -3.74
CA SER A 107 12.97 -11.17 -3.79
C SER A 107 13.94 -11.15 -4.96
N LYS A 108 13.71 -10.33 -5.98
CA LYS A 108 14.57 -10.17 -7.16
C LYS A 108 15.51 -8.97 -7.04
N HIS A 109 15.40 -8.24 -5.98
CA HIS A 109 16.17 -7.04 -5.72
C HIS A 109 16.68 -7.02 -4.28
#